data_433e7929010a9215031547442ffe5cb9
#
_entry.id   433e7929010a9215031547442ffe5cb9
#
_cell.length_a   1.000
_cell.length_b   1.000
_cell.length_c   1.000
_cell.angle_alpha   90.00
_cell.angle_beta   90.00
_cell.angle_gamma   90.00
#
_symmetry.space_group_name_H-M   'P 1'
#
loop_
_entity.id
_entity.type
_entity.pdbx_description
1 polymer ?
#
loop_
_entity_poly.entity_id
_entity_poly.type
_entity_poly.pdbx_seq_one_letter_code
_entity_poly.pdbx_strand_id
1 'polypeptide(L)'
;MTIERVPQKHYPKAEIGRRGMALGLDFLGVWLVSSLLGGGDIGIQFLQILVFVIFWLILRVLVVYNNQGQSLGRWAFDLKVLEVEDGEVVGRIPDLLSLVKREAIIGLGALLVSIALSNIRANPTAILLVLPLAIDCGTAFSDTQMRQALHDRYCGTFIVSSRRGYSLDIKVKRLVENMRRNVRR
;
A
#
# COMPACT_ATOMS: atom_id res chain seq x y z
N MET A 1 0.55 21.98 40.69
CA MET A 1 0.98 20.82 39.90
C MET A 1 1.00 21.25 38.45
N THR A 2 2.17 21.53 37.89
CA THR A 2 2.35 21.87 36.47
C THR A 2 2.31 20.58 35.72
N ILE A 3 1.23 20.34 34.96
CA ILE A 3 1.15 19.18 34.02
C ILE A 3 2.13 19.48 32.90
N GLU A 4 3.30 18.87 32.95
CA GLU A 4 4.28 18.92 31.91
C GLU A 4 3.67 18.19 30.69
N ARG A 5 3.22 18.97 29.68
CA ARG A 5 2.69 18.40 28.43
C ARG A 5 3.86 17.72 27.72
N VAL A 6 3.88 16.40 27.73
CA VAL A 6 4.81 15.61 26.91
C VAL A 6 4.65 16.07 25.45
N PRO A 7 5.73 16.47 24.76
CA PRO A 7 5.64 16.93 23.37
C PRO A 7 5.01 15.84 22.51
N GLN A 8 3.83 16.09 21.96
CA GLN A 8 3.18 15.15 21.03
C GLN A 8 4.08 14.96 19.84
N LYS A 9 4.50 13.74 19.60
CA LYS A 9 5.37 13.37 18.50
C LYS A 9 4.62 13.57 17.18
N HIS A 10 4.92 14.65 16.47
CA HIS A 10 4.27 14.96 15.20
C HIS A 10 4.72 14.01 14.11
N TYR A 11 3.81 13.17 13.60
CA TYR A 11 4.07 12.24 12.50
C TYR A 11 3.68 12.89 11.17
N PRO A 12 4.63 13.09 10.21
CA PRO A 12 4.32 13.69 8.92
C PRO A 12 3.42 12.78 8.10
N LYS A 13 2.33 13.33 7.59
CA LYS A 13 1.38 12.64 6.72
C LYS A 13 2.10 12.16 5.45
N ALA A 14 1.81 10.92 5.06
CA ALA A 14 2.32 10.40 3.79
C ALA A 14 1.59 11.04 2.61
N GLU A 15 2.34 11.39 1.57
CA GLU A 15 1.78 11.86 0.30
C GLU A 15 0.99 10.73 -0.38
N ILE A 16 -0.21 11.04 -0.92
CA ILE A 16 -1.10 10.04 -1.52
C ILE A 16 -0.43 9.36 -2.71
N GLY A 17 0.30 10.11 -3.55
CA GLY A 17 1.04 9.54 -4.68
C GLY A 17 2.05 8.47 -4.26
N ARG A 18 2.83 8.71 -3.19
CA ARG A 18 3.77 7.74 -2.65
C ARG A 18 3.08 6.49 -2.08
N ARG A 19 1.90 6.68 -1.45
CA ARG A 19 1.09 5.55 -0.95
C ARG A 19 0.59 4.68 -2.09
N GLY A 20 0.11 5.29 -3.18
CA GLY A 20 -0.30 4.59 -4.39
C GLY A 20 0.86 3.83 -5.05
N MET A 21 2.03 4.46 -5.19
CA MET A 21 3.23 3.80 -5.74
C MET A 21 3.71 2.64 -4.85
N ALA A 22 3.68 2.77 -3.52
CA ALA A 22 4.02 1.71 -2.60
C ALA A 22 3.06 0.52 -2.72
N LEU A 23 1.74 0.79 -2.79
CA LEU A 23 0.73 -0.24 -3.02
C LEU A 23 0.93 -0.93 -4.38
N GLY A 24 1.19 -0.14 -5.43
CA GLY A 24 1.47 -0.65 -6.78
C GLY A 24 2.69 -1.56 -6.82
N LEU A 25 3.77 -1.22 -6.12
CA LEU A 25 4.97 -2.06 -6.04
C LEU A 25 4.71 -3.37 -5.30
N ASP A 26 4.01 -3.33 -4.17
CA ASP A 26 3.61 -4.54 -3.45
C ASP A 26 2.69 -5.42 -4.30
N PHE A 27 1.70 -4.81 -4.97
CA PHE A 27 0.78 -5.51 -5.86
C PHE A 27 1.52 -6.19 -7.02
N LEU A 28 2.40 -5.47 -7.71
CA LEU A 28 3.18 -6.01 -8.83
C LEU A 28 4.03 -7.21 -8.39
N GLY A 29 4.68 -7.14 -7.23
CA GLY A 29 5.45 -8.25 -6.69
C GLY A 29 4.59 -9.50 -6.47
N VAL A 30 3.46 -9.36 -5.81
CA VAL A 30 2.53 -10.47 -5.54
C VAL A 30 1.88 -10.99 -6.82
N TRP A 31 1.46 -10.09 -7.72
CA TRP A 31 0.84 -10.44 -9.00
C TRP A 31 1.80 -11.22 -9.90
N LEU A 32 3.06 -10.80 -10.03
CA LEU A 32 4.05 -11.51 -10.81
C LEU A 32 4.29 -12.92 -10.28
N VAL A 33 4.49 -13.07 -8.97
CA VAL A 33 4.70 -14.39 -8.34
C VAL A 33 3.47 -15.29 -8.55
N SER A 34 2.26 -14.77 -8.31
CA SER A 34 1.03 -15.56 -8.48
C SER A 34 0.78 -15.94 -9.95
N SER A 35 1.10 -15.06 -10.89
CA SER A 35 0.96 -15.35 -12.32
C SER A 35 1.96 -16.39 -12.82
N LEU A 36 3.18 -16.38 -12.30
CA LEU A 36 4.22 -17.37 -12.67
C LEU A 36 3.94 -18.75 -12.10
N LEU A 37 3.40 -18.84 -10.87
CA LEU A 37 3.13 -20.11 -10.20
C LEU A 37 1.72 -20.64 -10.48
N GLY A 38 0.77 -19.76 -10.79
CA GLY A 38 -0.64 -20.10 -10.99
C GLY A 38 -1.01 -20.61 -12.38
N GLY A 39 -0.10 -20.53 -13.36
CA GLY A 39 -0.40 -20.86 -14.77
C GLY A 39 -0.99 -19.65 -15.52
N GLY A 40 -0.76 -19.55 -16.82
CA GLY A 40 -1.06 -18.38 -17.66
C GLY A 40 -2.38 -18.43 -18.44
N ASP A 41 -3.30 -19.34 -18.13
CA ASP A 41 -4.54 -19.52 -18.89
C ASP A 41 -5.58 -18.45 -18.60
N ILE A 42 -6.47 -18.20 -19.55
CA ILE A 42 -7.59 -17.26 -19.42
C ILE A 42 -8.66 -17.86 -18.50
N GLY A 43 -9.18 -17.06 -17.57
CA GLY A 43 -10.24 -17.46 -16.66
C GLY A 43 -9.90 -17.26 -15.18
N ILE A 44 -10.74 -17.84 -14.33
CA ILE A 44 -10.53 -17.83 -12.87
C ILE A 44 -9.70 -19.04 -12.49
N GLN A 45 -8.45 -18.78 -12.13
CA GLN A 45 -7.52 -19.85 -11.76
C GLN A 45 -7.39 -19.94 -10.24
N PHE A 46 -7.91 -21.01 -9.68
CA PHE A 46 -7.91 -21.23 -8.23
C PHE A 46 -6.51 -21.20 -7.62
N LEU A 47 -5.53 -21.84 -8.28
CA LEU A 47 -4.14 -21.84 -7.80
C LEU A 47 -3.54 -20.43 -7.77
N GLN A 48 -3.77 -19.63 -8.81
CA GLN A 48 -3.31 -18.23 -8.86
C GLN A 48 -3.92 -17.40 -7.73
N ILE A 49 -5.23 -17.56 -7.46
CA ILE A 49 -5.92 -16.88 -6.36
C ILE A 49 -5.30 -17.28 -5.02
N LEU A 50 -5.11 -18.59 -4.80
CA LEU A 50 -4.53 -19.10 -3.55
C LEU A 50 -3.12 -18.55 -3.31
N VAL A 51 -2.26 -18.60 -4.33
CA VAL A 51 -0.89 -18.07 -4.27
C VAL A 51 -0.92 -16.56 -4.03
N PHE A 52 -1.79 -15.82 -4.73
CA PHE A 52 -1.94 -14.37 -4.53
C PHE A 52 -2.31 -14.05 -3.08
N VAL A 53 -3.32 -14.70 -2.51
CA VAL A 53 -3.78 -14.45 -1.13
C VAL A 53 -2.67 -14.76 -0.12
N ILE A 54 -1.99 -15.90 -0.27
CA ILE A 54 -0.91 -16.30 0.63
C ILE A 54 0.23 -15.26 0.59
N PHE A 55 0.73 -14.90 -0.59
CA PHE A 55 1.83 -13.95 -0.73
C PHE A 55 1.43 -12.53 -0.31
N TRP A 56 0.16 -12.15 -0.55
CA TRP A 56 -0.39 -10.88 -0.06
C TRP A 56 -0.35 -10.80 1.46
N LEU A 57 -0.84 -11.83 2.16
CA LEU A 57 -0.84 -11.87 3.62
C LEU A 57 0.58 -11.91 4.18
N ILE A 58 1.48 -12.69 3.57
CA ILE A 58 2.87 -12.72 3.99
C ILE A 58 3.49 -11.32 3.88
N LEU A 59 3.40 -10.69 2.70
CA LEU A 59 4.06 -9.41 2.41
C LEU A 59 3.45 -8.24 3.18
N ARG A 60 2.11 -8.21 3.30
CA ARG A 60 1.38 -7.05 3.79
C ARG A 60 0.93 -7.14 5.25
N VAL A 61 0.93 -8.35 5.83
CA VAL A 61 0.62 -8.58 7.24
C VAL A 61 1.86 -9.03 7.99
N LEU A 62 2.44 -10.20 7.67
CA LEU A 62 3.54 -10.75 8.46
C LEU A 62 4.81 -9.89 8.36
N VAL A 63 5.21 -9.47 7.15
CA VAL A 63 6.38 -8.61 6.97
C VAL A 63 6.15 -7.25 7.63
N VAL A 64 4.96 -6.66 7.50
CA VAL A 64 4.62 -5.37 8.10
C VAL A 64 4.67 -5.45 9.62
N TYR A 65 4.11 -6.50 10.21
CA TYR A 65 4.13 -6.70 11.65
C TYR A 65 5.55 -6.81 12.21
N ASN A 66 6.44 -7.56 11.52
CA ASN A 66 7.81 -7.77 11.96
C ASN A 66 8.78 -6.65 11.55
N ASN A 67 8.45 -5.84 10.54
CA ASN A 67 9.33 -4.81 9.98
C ASN A 67 8.82 -3.38 10.26
N GLN A 68 8.53 -3.07 11.51
CA GLN A 68 8.19 -1.73 11.96
C GLN A 68 7.09 -1.02 11.16
N GLY A 69 6.07 -1.76 10.70
CA GLY A 69 4.94 -1.20 9.94
C GLY A 69 5.24 -1.01 8.44
N GLN A 70 6.28 -1.65 7.89
CA GLN A 70 6.69 -1.49 6.50
C GLN A 70 6.57 -2.79 5.71
N SER A 71 5.84 -2.78 4.58
CA SER A 71 5.95 -3.74 3.49
C SER A 71 7.14 -3.39 2.59
N LEU A 72 7.44 -4.19 1.58
CA LEU A 72 8.50 -3.88 0.61
C LEU A 72 8.23 -2.56 -0.11
N GLY A 73 7.01 -2.33 -0.59
CA GLY A 73 6.63 -1.07 -1.24
C GLY A 73 6.69 0.12 -0.27
N ARG A 74 6.18 -0.03 0.96
CA ARG A 74 6.27 1.03 1.97
C ARG A 74 7.71 1.34 2.34
N TRP A 75 8.56 0.33 2.47
CA TRP A 75 9.98 0.52 2.72
C TRP A 75 10.65 1.27 1.56
N ALA A 76 10.33 0.91 0.32
CA ALA A 76 10.89 1.57 -0.87
C ALA A 76 10.54 3.06 -0.98
N PHE A 77 9.36 3.45 -0.50
CA PHE A 77 8.87 4.85 -0.54
C PHE A 77 8.94 5.58 0.80
N ASP A 78 9.69 5.06 1.76
CA ASP A 78 9.86 5.67 3.09
C ASP A 78 8.54 5.88 3.85
N LEU A 79 7.66 4.88 3.81
CA LEU A 79 6.37 4.89 4.45
C LEU A 79 6.28 3.83 5.55
N LYS A 80 5.44 4.06 6.55
CA LYS A 80 5.06 3.07 7.55
C LYS A 80 3.61 3.25 7.99
N VAL A 81 2.99 2.16 8.43
CA VAL A 81 1.64 2.18 9.02
C VAL A 81 1.77 2.29 10.54
N LEU A 82 0.96 3.17 11.12
CA LEU A 82 0.83 3.36 12.56
C LEU A 82 -0.64 3.27 12.96
N GLU A 83 -0.85 3.03 14.23
CA GLU A 83 -2.18 2.98 14.85
C GLU A 83 -2.69 4.39 15.17
N VAL A 84 -4.00 4.54 15.04
CA VAL A 84 -4.76 5.73 15.44
C VAL A 84 -5.69 5.34 16.57
N GLU A 85 -5.63 6.07 17.69
CA GLU A 85 -6.49 5.93 18.84
C GLU A 85 -7.05 7.30 19.18
N ASP A 86 -8.36 7.40 19.36
CA ASP A 86 -9.07 8.66 19.65
C ASP A 86 -8.76 9.82 18.68
N GLY A 87 -8.51 9.47 17.39
CA GLY A 87 -8.19 10.46 16.36
C GLY A 87 -6.73 10.94 16.35
N GLU A 88 -5.90 10.42 17.23
CA GLU A 88 -4.46 10.74 17.30
C GLU A 88 -3.58 9.56 16.89
N VAL A 89 -2.43 9.86 16.26
CA VAL A 89 -1.46 8.84 15.87
C VAL A 89 -0.60 8.45 17.07
N VAL A 90 -0.81 7.25 17.60
CA VAL A 90 -0.15 6.78 18.83
C VAL A 90 1.33 6.45 18.62
N GLY A 91 1.75 6.20 17.38
CA GLY A 91 3.16 5.92 17.05
C GLY A 91 3.58 4.47 17.23
N ARG A 92 2.68 3.59 17.60
CA ARG A 92 2.89 2.13 17.63
C ARG A 92 2.40 1.47 16.34
N ILE A 93 2.90 0.28 16.07
CA ILE A 93 2.45 -0.55 14.95
C ILE A 93 1.07 -1.10 15.32
N PRO A 94 0.10 -1.12 14.37
CA PRO A 94 -1.20 -1.73 14.61
C PRO A 94 -1.07 -3.20 15.02
N ASP A 95 -1.99 -3.67 15.83
CA ASP A 95 -2.07 -5.08 16.21
C ASP A 95 -2.30 -5.99 14.98
N LEU A 96 -1.99 -7.26 15.14
CA LEU A 96 -2.09 -8.23 14.04
C LEU A 96 -3.51 -8.31 13.47
N LEU A 97 -4.54 -8.24 14.32
CA LEU A 97 -5.93 -8.32 13.90
C LEU A 97 -6.35 -7.10 13.08
N SER A 98 -5.95 -5.90 13.47
CA SER A 98 -6.17 -4.67 12.72
C SER A 98 -5.46 -4.69 11.37
N LEU A 99 -4.21 -5.23 11.32
CA LEU A 99 -3.49 -5.43 10.06
C LEU A 99 -4.20 -6.44 9.15
N VAL A 100 -4.67 -7.57 9.68
CA VAL A 100 -5.41 -8.57 8.89
C VAL A 100 -6.71 -7.98 8.34
N LYS A 101 -7.52 -7.31 9.16
CA LYS A 101 -8.77 -6.67 8.72
C LYS A 101 -8.51 -5.66 7.60
N ARG A 102 -7.50 -4.80 7.79
CA ARG A 102 -7.07 -3.80 6.81
C ARG A 102 -6.67 -4.44 5.49
N GLU A 103 -5.79 -5.43 5.54
CA GLU A 103 -5.27 -6.10 4.35
C GLU A 103 -6.27 -7.06 3.71
N ALA A 104 -7.31 -7.51 4.43
CA ALA A 104 -8.44 -8.23 3.84
C ALA A 104 -9.24 -7.33 2.90
N ILE A 105 -9.54 -6.08 3.30
CA ILE A 105 -10.29 -5.13 2.49
C ILE A 105 -9.49 -4.77 1.22
N ILE A 106 -8.26 -4.28 1.40
CA ILE A 106 -7.44 -3.84 0.27
C ILE A 106 -6.97 -5.02 -0.59
N GLY A 107 -6.70 -6.18 0.02
CA GLY A 107 -6.29 -7.40 -0.65
C GLY A 107 -7.39 -8.00 -1.52
N LEU A 108 -8.65 -7.93 -1.08
CA LEU A 108 -9.79 -8.29 -1.93
C LEU A 108 -9.86 -7.41 -3.16
N GLY A 109 -9.74 -6.09 -3.02
CA GLY A 109 -9.67 -5.16 -4.14
C GLY A 109 -8.49 -5.45 -5.08
N ALA A 110 -7.30 -5.71 -4.51
CA ALA A 110 -6.10 -6.06 -5.28
C ALA A 110 -6.26 -7.41 -6.02
N LEU A 111 -6.90 -8.41 -5.40
CA LEU A 111 -7.23 -9.68 -6.03
C LEU A 111 -8.16 -9.49 -7.24
N LEU A 112 -9.18 -8.64 -7.11
CA LEU A 112 -10.07 -8.32 -8.22
C LEU A 112 -9.32 -7.64 -9.38
N VAL A 113 -8.37 -6.76 -9.07
CA VAL A 113 -7.47 -6.18 -10.09
C VAL A 113 -6.61 -7.25 -10.76
N SER A 114 -6.08 -8.22 -9.99
CA SER A 114 -5.32 -9.34 -10.54
C SER A 114 -6.16 -10.17 -11.53
N ILE A 115 -7.41 -10.47 -11.17
CA ILE A 115 -8.36 -11.18 -12.04
C ILE A 115 -8.69 -10.34 -13.28
N ALA A 116 -8.88 -9.03 -13.13
CA ALA A 116 -9.12 -8.13 -14.26
C ALA A 116 -7.97 -8.18 -15.27
N LEU A 117 -6.73 -8.07 -14.80
CA LEU A 117 -5.54 -8.10 -15.66
C LEU A 117 -5.38 -9.42 -16.42
N SER A 118 -5.71 -10.54 -15.78
CA SER A 118 -5.65 -11.86 -16.43
C SER A 118 -6.73 -12.05 -17.50
N ASN A 119 -7.87 -11.37 -17.38
CA ASN A 119 -9.04 -11.59 -18.25
C ASN A 119 -9.33 -10.45 -19.23
N ILE A 120 -8.67 -9.31 -19.14
CA ILE A 120 -8.97 -8.11 -19.93
C ILE A 120 -8.87 -8.35 -21.45
N ARG A 121 -8.01 -9.26 -21.90
CA ARG A 121 -7.85 -9.62 -23.32
C ARG A 121 -9.07 -10.37 -23.85
N ALA A 122 -9.67 -11.24 -23.04
CA ALA A 122 -10.83 -12.03 -23.44
C ALA A 122 -12.14 -11.28 -23.19
N ASN A 123 -12.20 -10.48 -22.13
CA ASN A 123 -13.38 -9.72 -21.74
C ASN A 123 -12.99 -8.31 -21.25
N PRO A 124 -13.09 -7.27 -22.11
CA PRO A 124 -12.75 -5.90 -21.73
C PRO A 124 -13.56 -5.36 -20.54
N THR A 125 -14.77 -5.88 -20.28
CA THR A 125 -15.59 -5.44 -19.13
C THR A 125 -14.96 -5.85 -17.77
N ALA A 126 -13.98 -6.77 -17.78
CA ALA A 126 -13.22 -7.13 -16.59
C ALA A 126 -12.54 -5.92 -15.92
N ILE A 127 -12.32 -4.80 -16.66
CA ILE A 127 -11.81 -3.55 -16.10
C ILE A 127 -12.68 -3.00 -14.95
N LEU A 128 -13.97 -3.32 -14.91
CA LEU A 128 -14.88 -2.90 -13.84
C LEU A 128 -14.48 -3.48 -12.46
N LEU A 129 -13.74 -4.59 -12.43
CA LEU A 129 -13.22 -5.17 -11.20
C LEU A 129 -12.15 -4.29 -10.51
N VAL A 130 -11.66 -3.27 -11.19
CA VAL A 130 -10.74 -2.27 -10.60
C VAL A 130 -11.47 -1.28 -9.70
N LEU A 131 -12.78 -1.06 -9.92
CA LEU A 131 -13.56 -0.04 -9.24
C LEU A 131 -13.56 -0.16 -7.71
N PRO A 132 -13.71 -1.34 -7.08
CA PRO A 132 -13.71 -1.44 -5.62
C PRO A 132 -12.41 -0.89 -5.00
N LEU A 133 -11.25 -1.24 -5.56
CA LEU A 133 -9.96 -0.74 -5.09
C LEU A 133 -9.80 0.76 -5.34
N ALA A 134 -10.26 1.23 -6.52
CA ALA A 134 -10.20 2.64 -6.87
C ALA A 134 -11.07 3.51 -5.95
N ILE A 135 -12.27 3.04 -5.59
CA ILE A 135 -13.16 3.72 -4.65
C ILE A 135 -12.53 3.76 -3.26
N ASP A 136 -12.07 2.61 -2.74
CA ASP A 136 -11.44 2.52 -1.41
C ASP A 136 -10.26 3.49 -1.29
N CYS A 137 -9.30 3.42 -2.23
CA CYS A 137 -8.14 4.29 -2.22
C CYS A 137 -8.50 5.76 -2.54
N GLY A 138 -9.51 5.97 -3.37
CA GLY A 138 -9.97 7.29 -3.82
C GLY A 138 -10.50 8.16 -2.69
N THR A 139 -11.08 7.56 -1.64
CA THR A 139 -11.57 8.30 -0.47
C THR A 139 -10.48 9.08 0.26
N ALA A 140 -9.22 8.66 0.13
CA ALA A 140 -8.09 9.41 0.70
C ALA A 140 -7.92 10.82 0.11
N PHE A 141 -8.42 11.08 -1.12
CA PHE A 141 -8.40 12.42 -1.72
C PHE A 141 -9.48 13.34 -1.14
N SER A 142 -10.60 12.76 -0.70
CA SER A 142 -11.70 13.52 -0.08
C SER A 142 -11.42 13.87 1.38
N ASP A 143 -10.52 13.15 2.04
CA ASP A 143 -10.14 13.39 3.42
C ASP A 143 -9.04 14.45 3.52
N THR A 144 -9.44 15.68 3.82
CA THR A 144 -8.51 16.81 3.96
C THR A 144 -7.69 16.76 5.26
N GLN A 145 -8.24 16.14 6.32
CA GLN A 145 -7.60 16.11 7.65
C GLN A 145 -6.55 15.02 7.76
N MET A 146 -6.93 13.77 7.58
CA MET A 146 -6.04 12.62 7.81
C MET A 146 -5.58 11.96 6.49
N ARG A 147 -6.25 12.23 5.37
CA ARG A 147 -6.00 11.58 4.06
C ARG A 147 -6.06 10.05 4.15
N GLN A 148 -7.01 9.54 4.93
CA GLN A 148 -7.21 8.10 5.12
C GLN A 148 -8.10 7.52 4.02
N ALA A 149 -7.72 6.35 3.49
CA ALA A 149 -8.59 5.52 2.67
C ALA A 149 -9.67 4.85 3.54
N LEU A 150 -10.70 4.23 2.95
CA LEU A 150 -11.76 3.57 3.71
C LEU A 150 -11.21 2.48 4.64
N HIS A 151 -10.33 1.62 4.12
CA HIS A 151 -9.70 0.56 4.91
C HIS A 151 -8.86 1.11 6.09
N ASP A 152 -8.20 2.26 5.91
CA ASP A 152 -7.43 2.91 6.97
C ASP A 152 -8.35 3.42 8.10
N ARG A 153 -9.48 4.06 7.73
CA ARG A 153 -10.47 4.57 8.69
C ARG A 153 -11.13 3.44 9.48
N TYR A 154 -11.55 2.38 8.75
CA TYR A 154 -12.24 1.25 9.37
C TYR A 154 -11.35 0.49 10.36
N CYS A 155 -10.06 0.43 10.11
CA CYS A 155 -9.10 -0.32 10.94
C CYS A 155 -8.29 0.56 11.91
N GLY A 156 -8.60 1.86 12.05
CA GLY A 156 -7.87 2.75 12.94
C GLY A 156 -6.38 2.84 12.60
N THR A 157 -6.04 2.93 11.31
CA THR A 157 -4.64 2.97 10.87
C THR A 157 -4.32 4.26 10.12
N PHE A 158 -3.05 4.65 10.13
CA PHE A 158 -2.56 5.85 9.47
C PHE A 158 -1.20 5.63 8.82
N ILE A 159 -1.02 6.12 7.59
CA ILE A 159 0.25 6.00 6.89
C ILE A 159 1.04 7.29 7.02
N VAL A 160 2.26 7.16 7.57
CA VAL A 160 3.19 8.26 7.79
C VAL A 160 4.46 8.10 6.96
N SER A 161 5.16 9.21 6.73
CA SER A 161 6.51 9.18 6.17
C SER A 161 7.52 8.82 7.26
N SER A 162 8.44 7.87 6.99
CA SER A 162 9.47 7.45 7.95
C SER A 162 10.69 8.37 8.01
N ARG A 163 10.79 9.37 7.11
CA ARG A 163 11.87 10.37 7.02
C ARG A 163 13.29 9.79 6.94
N ARG A 164 13.47 8.57 6.43
CA ARG A 164 14.80 7.98 6.25
C ARG A 164 15.61 8.65 5.14
N GLY A 165 14.97 9.44 4.25
CA GLY A 165 15.63 10.16 3.16
C GLY A 165 16.10 9.30 1.98
N TYR A 166 15.72 8.03 1.94
CA TYR A 166 16.13 7.04 0.91
C TYR A 166 15.00 6.59 0.00
N SER A 167 13.95 7.39 -0.12
CA SER A 167 12.79 7.06 -0.96
C SER A 167 13.17 6.89 -2.44
N LEU A 168 12.60 5.87 -3.10
CA LEU A 168 12.88 5.56 -4.51
C LEU A 168 12.53 6.71 -5.46
N ASP A 169 11.46 7.46 -5.18
CA ASP A 169 11.06 8.61 -5.99
C ASP A 169 12.14 9.70 -6.02
N ILE A 170 12.84 9.94 -4.90
CA ILE A 170 13.95 10.87 -4.83
C ILE A 170 15.12 10.37 -5.67
N LYS A 171 15.44 9.07 -5.60
CA LYS A 171 16.53 8.48 -6.39
C LYS A 171 16.23 8.53 -7.88
N VAL A 172 15.01 8.19 -8.28
CA VAL A 172 14.59 8.24 -9.69
C VAL A 172 14.63 9.67 -10.22
N LYS A 173 14.12 10.66 -9.47
CA LYS A 173 14.20 12.08 -9.87
C LYS A 173 15.65 12.52 -10.11
N ARG A 174 16.56 12.21 -9.19
CA ARG A 174 18.00 12.52 -9.34
C ARG A 174 18.60 11.84 -10.58
N LEU A 175 18.25 10.58 -10.82
CA LEU A 175 18.75 9.85 -11.99
C LEU A 175 18.28 10.51 -13.30
N VAL A 176 16.98 10.85 -13.40
CA VAL A 176 16.40 11.54 -14.56
C VAL A 176 17.03 12.92 -14.77
N GLU A 177 17.25 13.69 -13.70
CA GLU A 177 17.92 14.98 -13.78
C GLU A 177 19.37 14.85 -14.28
N ASN A 178 20.10 13.86 -13.79
CA ASN A 178 21.46 13.59 -14.26
C ASN A 178 21.50 13.18 -15.74
N MET A 179 20.57 12.32 -16.18
CA MET A 179 20.46 11.95 -17.60
C MET A 179 20.13 13.16 -18.47
N ARG A 180 19.19 14.01 -18.06
CA ARG A 180 18.86 15.25 -18.80
C ARG A 180 20.04 16.22 -18.91
N ARG A 181 20.88 16.31 -17.87
CA ARG A 181 22.09 17.14 -17.91
C ARG A 181 23.12 16.59 -18.90
N ASN A 182 23.26 15.26 -18.96
CA ASN A 182 24.21 14.62 -19.86
C ASN A 182 23.79 14.69 -21.35
N VAL A 183 22.49 14.70 -21.63
CA VAL A 183 21.95 14.84 -23.00
C VAL A 183 22.03 16.28 -23.51
N ARG A 184 22.15 17.28 -22.63
CA ARG A 184 22.27 18.68 -23.00
C ARG A 184 23.73 19.19 -23.17
N ARG A 185 24.71 18.32 -22.95
CA ARG A 185 26.12 18.52 -23.25
C ARG A 185 26.49 17.85 -24.57
#